data_3be38cfc56bdc707a042a4aff1bd4521
#
_entry.id   3be38cfc56bdc707a042a4aff1bd4521
#
_cell.length_a   1.000
_cell.length_b   1.000
_cell.length_c   1.000
_cell.angle_alpha   90.00
_cell.angle_beta   90.00
_cell.angle_gamma   90.00
#
_symmetry.space_group_name_H-M   'P 1'
#
loop_
_entity.id
_entity.type
_entity.pdbx_description
1 polymer ?
#
loop_
_entity_poly.entity_id
_entity_poly.type
_entity_poly.pdbx_seq_one_letter_code
_entity_poly.pdbx_strand_id
1 'polypeptide(L)'
;MIIKKIFFVLFSITFFSLLLYSEDTNWVIRIKDGQGNVKKIMTAQDCMSEISNLMIFRGAPAEAAELLLTNDFQLWQFASQLIEQELVYMKAAEEGYDKDEDVLTLISKERDNQLSQLYMQEKVADDFAVVSDAEKRKFFNDNKARIQASVGRSVTYEQVAMDIETTILQERMRNEYDKIIASAKTNYNLKYSVTSDPCITIDDKTVPLSEFNDMFNESIKQAGANIPAALRIQARDGMFKAFVAREIMMYEAKKSGFYDTPQAKAIENFLTRSAVTANYINKTIRSTIPKPTEEEINLAYEQYGKMYNIDSLPYADAQKALETMVIEAKTQQKYQILVTDLRYRYSIEKNLDLLLKK
;
A
#
# COMPACT_ATOMS: atom_id res chain seq x y z
N MET A 1 22.09 -7.42 -4.16
CA MET A 1 22.39 -6.23 -4.99
C MET A 1 21.13 -5.38 -5.27
N ILE A 2 19.97 -5.97 -5.44
CA ILE A 2 18.69 -5.27 -5.74
C ILE A 2 18.16 -4.49 -4.52
N ILE A 3 18.16 -5.07 -3.32
CA ILE A 3 17.70 -4.40 -2.08
C ILE A 3 18.63 -3.24 -1.68
N LYS A 4 19.95 -3.36 -1.88
CA LYS A 4 20.88 -2.22 -1.71
C LYS A 4 20.64 -1.10 -2.70
N LYS A 5 20.13 -1.39 -3.91
CA LYS A 5 19.75 -0.38 -4.90
C LYS A 5 18.42 0.32 -4.54
N ILE A 6 17.46 -0.39 -3.95
CA ILE A 6 16.21 0.19 -3.45
C ILE A 6 16.51 1.22 -2.35
N PHE A 7 17.43 0.89 -1.44
CA PHE A 7 17.88 1.82 -0.38
C PHE A 7 18.67 3.02 -0.94
N PHE A 8 19.46 2.79 -2.00
CA PHE A 8 20.26 3.86 -2.59
C PHE A 8 19.43 4.84 -3.43
N VAL A 9 18.34 4.39 -4.04
CA VAL A 9 17.42 5.30 -4.77
C VAL A 9 16.60 6.14 -3.82
N LEU A 10 16.16 5.60 -2.68
CA LEU A 10 15.53 6.41 -1.62
C LEU A 10 16.51 7.40 -0.97
N PHE A 11 17.79 7.05 -0.83
CA PHE A 11 18.83 7.93 -0.28
C PHE A 11 19.38 8.96 -1.29
N SER A 12 19.36 8.66 -2.60
CA SER A 12 19.78 9.59 -3.65
C SER A 12 18.78 10.73 -3.87
N ILE A 13 17.51 10.54 -3.50
CA ILE A 13 16.49 11.60 -3.57
C ILE A 13 16.72 12.67 -2.47
N THR A 14 17.38 12.32 -1.36
CA THR A 14 17.69 13.28 -0.28
C THR A 14 18.89 14.18 -0.57
N PHE A 15 19.67 13.95 -1.63
CA PHE A 15 20.88 14.75 -1.91
C PHE A 15 20.71 15.84 -3.00
N PHE A 16 19.45 16.07 -3.44
CA PHE A 16 19.15 17.21 -4.32
C PHE A 16 18.63 18.43 -3.55
N SER A 17 19.21 18.67 -2.35
CA SER A 17 18.96 19.87 -1.57
C SER A 17 19.97 20.95 -1.94
N LEU A 18 19.45 22.17 -2.13
CA LEU A 18 20.10 23.45 -2.34
C LEU A 18 20.32 23.87 -3.82
N LEU A 19 19.21 23.98 -4.53
CA LEU A 19 19.08 25.14 -5.41
C LEU A 19 17.93 25.98 -4.83
N LEU A 20 18.29 27.13 -4.28
CA LEU A 20 17.37 28.23 -3.95
C LEU A 20 16.72 28.70 -5.26
N TYR A 21 15.69 28.00 -5.69
CA TYR A 21 14.79 28.48 -6.73
C TYR A 21 13.65 29.24 -6.06
N SER A 22 13.34 30.41 -6.57
CA SER A 22 12.15 31.16 -6.16
C SER A 22 10.92 30.24 -6.35
N GLU A 23 9.95 30.33 -5.44
CA GLU A 23 8.70 29.52 -5.46
C GLU A 23 7.98 29.55 -6.82
N ASP A 24 8.22 30.57 -7.65
CA ASP A 24 7.59 30.78 -8.95
C ASP A 24 8.14 29.90 -10.10
N THR A 25 9.29 29.23 -9.95
CA THR A 25 9.93 28.52 -11.05
C THR A 25 9.99 26.99 -10.90
N ASN A 26 9.71 26.44 -9.72
CA ASN A 26 9.85 24.99 -9.43
C ASN A 26 8.52 24.23 -9.40
N TRP A 27 7.49 24.74 -10.05
CA TRP A 27 6.21 24.06 -10.14
C TRP A 27 6.14 23.13 -11.36
N VAL A 28 5.58 21.95 -11.16
CA VAL A 28 5.32 20.94 -12.21
C VAL A 28 3.86 20.97 -12.65
N ILE A 29 2.96 21.08 -11.68
CA ILE A 29 1.52 21.19 -11.93
C ILE A 29 1.01 22.40 -11.13
N ARG A 30 0.23 23.26 -11.81
CA ARG A 30 -0.45 24.39 -11.19
C ARG A 30 -1.91 24.38 -11.61
N ILE A 31 -2.81 24.39 -10.64
CA ILE A 31 -4.26 24.39 -10.82
C ILE A 31 -4.80 25.73 -10.38
N LYS A 32 -5.53 26.42 -11.25
CA LYS A 32 -6.15 27.73 -11.00
C LYS A 32 -7.67 27.62 -11.16
N ASP A 33 -8.43 28.39 -10.38
CA ASP A 33 -9.88 28.53 -10.57
C ASP A 33 -10.21 29.37 -11.82
N GLY A 34 -11.50 29.48 -12.14
CA GLY A 34 -11.97 30.28 -13.27
C GLY A 34 -11.70 31.79 -13.17
N GLN A 35 -11.27 32.27 -12.00
CA GLN A 35 -10.85 33.66 -11.77
C GLN A 35 -9.33 33.84 -11.85
N GLY A 36 -8.58 32.74 -12.09
CA GLY A 36 -7.11 32.75 -12.19
C GLY A 36 -6.40 32.62 -10.82
N ASN A 37 -7.14 32.44 -9.72
CA ASN A 37 -6.50 32.23 -8.41
C ASN A 37 -5.91 30.82 -8.33
N VAL A 38 -4.66 30.75 -7.86
CA VAL A 38 -3.98 29.46 -7.67
C VAL A 38 -4.64 28.70 -6.51
N LYS A 39 -5.14 27.51 -6.79
CA LYS A 39 -5.74 26.59 -5.81
C LYS A 39 -4.76 25.53 -5.37
N LYS A 40 -3.88 25.06 -6.26
CA LYS A 40 -2.87 24.05 -5.97
C LYS A 40 -1.62 24.27 -6.79
N ILE A 41 -0.49 24.08 -6.15
CA ILE A 41 0.83 23.93 -6.77
C ILE A 41 1.40 22.59 -6.33
N MET A 42 1.93 21.82 -7.28
CA MET A 42 2.73 20.64 -7.02
C MET A 42 4.14 20.89 -7.59
N THR A 43 5.11 20.78 -6.72
CA THR A 43 6.53 20.93 -7.05
C THR A 43 7.09 19.62 -7.66
N ALA A 44 8.30 19.66 -8.19
CA ALA A 44 9.00 18.44 -8.61
C ALA A 44 9.13 17.44 -7.45
N GLN A 45 9.40 17.91 -6.25
CA GLN A 45 9.50 17.06 -5.06
C GLN A 45 8.16 16.40 -4.71
N ASP A 46 7.05 17.14 -4.78
CA ASP A 46 5.72 16.57 -4.54
C ASP A 46 5.41 15.46 -5.55
N CYS A 47 5.64 15.71 -6.84
CA CYS A 47 5.43 14.72 -7.89
C CYS A 47 6.32 13.48 -7.72
N MET A 48 7.59 13.66 -7.35
CA MET A 48 8.51 12.56 -7.06
C MET A 48 8.05 11.74 -5.85
N SER A 49 7.55 12.39 -4.79
CA SER A 49 6.98 11.72 -3.64
C SER A 49 5.74 10.90 -4.03
N GLU A 50 4.88 11.43 -4.89
CA GLU A 50 3.71 10.71 -5.41
C GLU A 50 4.09 9.48 -6.23
N ILE A 51 5.12 9.58 -7.08
CA ILE A 51 5.68 8.44 -7.83
C ILE A 51 6.17 7.38 -6.85
N SER A 52 6.96 7.76 -5.85
CA SER A 52 7.51 6.85 -4.85
C SER A 52 6.39 6.16 -4.05
N ASN A 53 5.41 6.93 -3.58
CA ASN A 53 4.27 6.38 -2.84
C ASN A 53 3.46 5.40 -3.71
N LEU A 54 3.18 5.76 -4.97
CA LEU A 54 2.46 4.88 -5.89
C LEU A 54 3.21 3.56 -6.12
N MET A 55 4.56 3.60 -6.25
CA MET A 55 5.39 2.40 -6.43
C MET A 55 5.36 1.53 -5.16
N ILE A 56 5.50 2.12 -3.98
CA ILE A 56 5.38 1.41 -2.70
C ILE A 56 4.02 0.71 -2.59
N PHE A 57 2.92 1.42 -2.86
CA PHE A 57 1.57 0.88 -2.78
C PHE A 57 1.28 -0.23 -3.80
N ARG A 58 1.91 -0.18 -4.97
CA ARG A 58 1.76 -1.22 -6.01
C ARG A 58 2.71 -2.40 -5.82
N GLY A 59 3.61 -2.35 -4.83
CA GLY A 59 4.68 -3.34 -4.68
C GLY A 59 5.61 -3.39 -5.90
N ALA A 60 5.72 -2.27 -6.64
CA ALA A 60 6.50 -2.21 -7.85
C ALA A 60 7.99 -2.04 -7.53
N PRO A 61 8.90 -2.62 -8.33
CA PRO A 61 10.32 -2.46 -8.14
C PRO A 61 10.76 -1.01 -8.40
N ALA A 62 11.86 -0.57 -7.79
CA ALA A 62 12.39 0.79 -7.93
C ALA A 62 12.69 1.18 -9.38
N GLU A 63 13.07 0.21 -10.21
CA GLU A 63 13.32 0.40 -11.64
C GLU A 63 12.08 0.88 -12.39
N ALA A 64 10.87 0.57 -11.91
CA ALA A 64 9.62 1.05 -12.51
C ALA A 64 9.45 2.57 -12.37
N ALA A 65 9.94 3.17 -11.27
CA ALA A 65 9.96 4.63 -11.12
C ALA A 65 10.94 5.28 -12.09
N GLU A 66 12.13 4.69 -12.28
CA GLU A 66 13.11 5.20 -13.25
C GLU A 66 12.57 5.14 -14.67
N LEU A 67 11.90 4.04 -15.05
CA LEU A 67 11.30 3.87 -16.36
C LEU A 67 10.21 4.93 -16.63
N LEU A 68 9.40 5.25 -15.62
CA LEU A 68 8.38 6.29 -15.70
C LEU A 68 8.99 7.66 -15.94
N LEU A 69 10.10 7.98 -15.27
CA LEU A 69 10.80 9.28 -15.38
C LEU A 69 11.60 9.46 -16.70
N THR A 70 11.88 8.36 -17.40
CA THR A 70 12.60 8.39 -18.70
C THR A 70 11.67 8.27 -19.90
N ASN A 71 10.37 8.12 -19.69
CA ASN A 71 9.38 7.93 -20.74
C ASN A 71 8.33 9.06 -20.71
N ASP A 72 8.41 9.98 -21.65
CA ASP A 72 7.53 11.16 -21.75
C ASP A 72 6.04 10.79 -21.75
N PHE A 73 5.67 9.71 -22.44
CA PHE A 73 4.28 9.27 -22.52
C PHE A 73 3.76 8.75 -21.18
N GLN A 74 4.57 7.94 -20.50
CA GLN A 74 4.21 7.42 -19.16
C GLN A 74 4.16 8.54 -18.13
N LEU A 75 5.10 9.48 -18.18
CA LEU A 75 5.11 10.65 -17.32
C LEU A 75 3.89 11.54 -17.55
N TRP A 76 3.51 11.74 -18.80
CA TRP A 76 2.28 12.47 -19.15
C TRP A 76 1.03 11.79 -18.64
N GLN A 77 0.93 10.45 -18.77
CA GLN A 77 -0.19 9.67 -18.23
C GLN A 77 -0.24 9.78 -16.71
N PHE A 78 0.90 9.63 -16.03
CA PHE A 78 0.99 9.79 -14.58
C PHE A 78 0.53 11.19 -14.14
N ALA A 79 1.07 12.25 -14.75
CA ALA A 79 0.68 13.62 -14.44
C ALA A 79 -0.83 13.86 -14.66
N SER A 80 -1.40 13.26 -15.71
CA SER A 80 -2.82 13.36 -16.01
C SER A 80 -3.67 12.68 -14.92
N GLN A 81 -3.28 11.49 -14.46
CA GLN A 81 -3.95 10.79 -13.36
C GLN A 81 -3.82 11.57 -12.04
N LEU A 82 -2.65 12.12 -11.76
CA LEU A 82 -2.42 12.91 -10.56
C LEU A 82 -3.29 14.18 -10.54
N ILE A 83 -3.41 14.86 -11.67
CA ILE A 83 -4.29 16.02 -11.81
C ILE A 83 -5.76 15.62 -11.59
N GLU A 84 -6.21 14.52 -12.16
CA GLU A 84 -7.58 14.01 -11.96
C GLU A 84 -7.87 13.73 -10.48
N GLN A 85 -6.97 13.04 -9.82
CA GLN A 85 -7.08 12.77 -8.38
C GLN A 85 -7.12 14.05 -7.55
N GLU A 86 -6.25 15.02 -7.85
CA GLU A 86 -6.22 16.29 -7.15
C GLU A 86 -7.51 17.10 -7.35
N LEU A 87 -8.03 17.17 -8.58
CA LEU A 87 -9.29 17.85 -8.88
C LEU A 87 -10.46 17.22 -8.11
N VAL A 88 -10.56 15.89 -8.09
CA VAL A 88 -11.62 15.20 -7.36
C VAL A 88 -11.44 15.35 -5.85
N TYR A 89 -10.21 15.30 -5.34
CA TYR A 89 -9.91 15.58 -3.94
C TYR A 89 -10.32 16.99 -3.52
N MET A 90 -9.96 18.01 -4.32
CA MET A 90 -10.35 19.39 -4.06
C MET A 90 -11.87 19.53 -3.98
N LYS A 91 -12.61 18.89 -4.90
CA LYS A 91 -14.06 18.85 -4.89
C LYS A 91 -14.64 18.16 -3.66
N ALA A 92 -14.06 17.01 -3.30
CA ALA A 92 -14.44 16.26 -2.10
C ALA A 92 -14.22 17.08 -0.81
N ALA A 93 -13.09 17.78 -0.71
CA ALA A 93 -12.77 18.64 0.42
C ALA A 93 -13.68 19.87 0.50
N GLU A 94 -14.01 20.50 -0.64
CA GLU A 94 -15.00 21.58 -0.70
C GLU A 94 -16.38 21.15 -0.17
N GLU A 95 -16.75 19.89 -0.34
CA GLU A 95 -18.00 19.31 0.17
C GLU A 95 -17.86 18.70 1.58
N GLY A 96 -16.69 18.79 2.22
CA GLY A 96 -16.46 18.39 3.61
C GLY A 96 -16.15 16.90 3.81
N TYR A 97 -15.88 16.13 2.75
CA TYR A 97 -15.53 14.70 2.85
C TYR A 97 -14.16 14.46 3.50
N ASP A 98 -13.29 15.45 3.54
CA ASP A 98 -12.02 15.46 4.27
C ASP A 98 -12.18 15.50 5.80
N LYS A 99 -13.41 15.79 6.30
CA LYS A 99 -13.77 15.85 7.72
C LYS A 99 -14.62 14.66 8.18
N ASP A 100 -14.87 13.69 7.30
CA ASP A 100 -15.60 12.48 7.62
C ASP A 100 -14.83 11.64 8.64
N GLU A 101 -15.41 11.40 9.82
CA GLU A 101 -14.73 10.72 10.95
C GLU A 101 -14.31 9.28 10.60
N ASP A 102 -15.12 8.55 9.83
CA ASP A 102 -14.80 7.20 9.39
C ASP A 102 -13.56 7.21 8.47
N VAL A 103 -13.50 8.21 7.58
CA VAL A 103 -12.35 8.39 6.67
C VAL A 103 -11.11 8.78 7.44
N LEU A 104 -11.21 9.72 8.39
CA LEU A 104 -10.07 10.13 9.23
C LEU A 104 -9.53 8.96 10.05
N THR A 105 -10.41 8.13 10.59
CA THR A 105 -10.04 6.91 11.32
C THR A 105 -9.32 5.92 10.41
N LEU A 106 -9.82 5.70 9.19
CA LEU A 106 -9.19 4.83 8.20
C LEU A 106 -7.79 5.34 7.81
N ILE A 107 -7.66 6.65 7.54
CA ILE A 107 -6.39 7.30 7.21
C ILE A 107 -5.38 7.11 8.34
N SER A 108 -5.79 7.38 9.60
CA SER A 108 -4.91 7.24 10.76
C SER A 108 -4.40 5.80 10.91
N LYS A 109 -5.29 4.81 10.77
CA LYS A 109 -4.94 3.39 10.87
C LYS A 109 -3.98 2.96 9.75
N GLU A 110 -4.26 3.36 8.51
CA GLU A 110 -3.42 2.99 7.36
C GLU A 110 -2.06 3.71 7.42
N ARG A 111 -2.03 4.98 7.80
CA ARG A 111 -0.78 5.72 8.07
C ARG A 111 0.07 4.99 9.10
N ASP A 112 -0.51 4.62 10.23
CA ASP A 112 0.21 3.95 11.31
C ASP A 112 0.77 2.59 10.84
N ASN A 113 0.02 1.85 10.01
CA ASN A 113 0.49 0.62 9.39
C ASN A 113 1.69 0.88 8.46
N GLN A 114 1.57 1.82 7.52
CA GLN A 114 2.61 2.10 6.53
C GLN A 114 3.88 2.65 7.18
N LEU A 115 3.74 3.60 8.11
CA LEU A 115 4.89 4.21 8.78
C LEU A 115 5.61 3.23 9.72
N SER A 116 4.89 2.34 10.39
CA SER A 116 5.52 1.29 11.21
C SER A 116 6.31 0.30 10.35
N GLN A 117 5.81 -0.06 9.17
CA GLN A 117 6.52 -0.92 8.23
C GLN A 117 7.79 -0.26 7.69
N LEU A 118 7.71 1.01 7.29
CA LEU A 118 8.87 1.76 6.81
C LEU A 118 9.93 1.91 7.90
N TYR A 119 9.51 2.29 9.11
CA TYR A 119 10.42 2.41 10.24
C TYR A 119 11.11 1.08 10.55
N MET A 120 10.36 -0.03 10.51
CA MET A 120 10.92 -1.37 10.66
C MET A 120 11.93 -1.69 9.56
N GLN A 121 11.60 -1.40 8.29
CA GLN A 121 12.51 -1.61 7.16
C GLN A 121 13.82 -0.84 7.33
N GLU A 122 13.77 0.41 7.79
CA GLU A 122 14.98 1.19 8.07
C GLU A 122 15.84 0.57 9.18
N LYS A 123 15.20 0.04 10.23
CA LYS A 123 15.89 -0.58 11.36
C LYS A 123 16.55 -1.91 11.03
N VAL A 124 15.92 -2.70 10.15
CA VAL A 124 16.34 -4.09 9.86
C VAL A 124 16.92 -4.27 8.46
N ALA A 125 17.23 -3.17 7.76
CA ALA A 125 17.67 -3.19 6.36
C ALA A 125 18.86 -4.14 6.10
N ASP A 126 19.80 -4.22 7.03
CA ASP A 126 20.99 -5.07 6.90
C ASP A 126 20.65 -6.57 7.04
N ASP A 127 19.62 -6.94 7.80
CA ASP A 127 19.21 -8.32 8.05
C ASP A 127 18.34 -8.90 6.90
N PHE A 128 17.78 -8.03 6.05
CA PHE A 128 17.02 -8.41 4.85
C PHE A 128 17.84 -8.34 3.56
N ALA A 129 19.15 -8.46 3.65
CA ALA A 129 20.00 -8.61 2.48
C ALA A 129 19.51 -9.77 1.59
N VAL A 130 19.70 -9.62 0.28
CA VAL A 130 19.34 -10.64 -0.72
C VAL A 130 19.84 -12.01 -0.29
N VAL A 131 18.95 -12.99 -0.26
CA VAL A 131 19.31 -14.38 0.03
C VAL A 131 20.19 -14.89 -1.13
N SER A 132 21.46 -15.17 -0.85
CA SER A 132 22.39 -15.63 -1.87
C SER A 132 22.07 -17.04 -2.35
N ASP A 133 22.44 -17.38 -3.58
CA ASP A 133 22.26 -18.73 -4.11
C ASP A 133 23.00 -19.77 -3.27
N ALA A 134 24.17 -19.44 -2.73
CA ALA A 134 24.92 -20.30 -1.81
C ALA A 134 24.13 -20.58 -0.52
N GLU A 135 23.46 -19.60 0.05
CA GLU A 135 22.62 -19.76 1.25
C GLU A 135 21.39 -20.64 0.94
N LYS A 136 20.72 -20.38 -0.19
CA LYS A 136 19.58 -21.21 -0.64
C LYS A 136 19.97 -22.66 -0.85
N ARG A 137 21.13 -22.92 -1.49
CA ARG A 137 21.64 -24.29 -1.69
C ARG A 137 22.01 -24.96 -0.37
N LYS A 138 22.63 -24.20 0.54
CA LYS A 138 22.94 -24.73 1.89
C LYS A 138 21.66 -25.13 2.61
N PHE A 139 20.64 -24.25 2.62
CA PHE A 139 19.33 -24.52 3.23
C PHE A 139 18.67 -25.77 2.61
N PHE A 140 18.70 -25.88 1.27
CA PHE A 140 18.19 -27.08 0.59
C PHE A 140 18.89 -28.37 1.03
N ASN A 141 20.20 -28.36 1.08
CA ASN A 141 20.98 -29.55 1.46
C ASN A 141 20.71 -29.95 2.92
N ASP A 142 20.68 -28.96 3.82
CA ASP A 142 20.46 -29.22 5.25
C ASP A 142 19.00 -29.68 5.54
N ASN A 143 18.04 -29.32 4.69
CA ASN A 143 16.62 -29.61 4.88
C ASN A 143 16.02 -30.55 3.82
N LYS A 144 16.83 -31.17 2.96
CA LYS A 144 16.37 -31.92 1.79
C LYS A 144 15.33 -32.99 2.12
N ALA A 145 15.54 -33.76 3.16
CA ALA A 145 14.61 -34.82 3.57
C ALA A 145 13.24 -34.22 4.00
N ARG A 146 13.26 -33.12 4.74
CA ARG A 146 12.03 -32.42 5.19
C ARG A 146 11.28 -31.83 4.01
N ILE A 147 11.96 -31.19 3.08
CA ILE A 147 11.38 -30.60 1.86
C ILE A 147 10.72 -31.69 1.01
N GLN A 148 11.43 -32.80 0.76
CA GLN A 148 10.88 -33.91 -0.01
C GLN A 148 9.67 -34.57 0.66
N ALA A 149 9.68 -34.69 1.98
CA ALA A 149 8.54 -35.19 2.73
C ALA A 149 7.32 -34.27 2.63
N SER A 150 7.51 -32.94 2.68
CA SER A 150 6.43 -31.96 2.58
C SER A 150 5.81 -31.90 1.17
N VAL A 151 6.62 -32.07 0.13
CA VAL A 151 6.17 -32.07 -1.28
C VAL A 151 5.63 -33.44 -1.71
N GLY A 152 5.89 -34.50 -0.95
CA GLY A 152 5.45 -35.88 -1.25
C GLY A 152 6.18 -36.53 -2.42
N ARG A 153 7.27 -35.94 -2.92
CA ARG A 153 8.09 -36.44 -4.02
C ARG A 153 9.52 -35.94 -3.93
N SER A 154 10.44 -36.60 -4.68
CA SER A 154 11.78 -36.08 -4.87
C SER A 154 11.74 -34.78 -5.68
N VAL A 155 12.45 -33.76 -5.22
CA VAL A 155 12.54 -32.44 -5.89
C VAL A 155 13.98 -32.01 -6.02
N THR A 156 14.29 -31.26 -7.08
CA THR A 156 15.60 -30.61 -7.27
C THR A 156 15.61 -29.24 -6.62
N TYR A 157 16.81 -28.69 -6.42
CA TYR A 157 16.97 -27.33 -5.88
C TYR A 157 16.25 -26.30 -6.73
N GLU A 158 16.38 -26.37 -8.05
CA GLU A 158 15.82 -25.42 -9.00
C GLU A 158 14.27 -25.34 -8.93
N GLN A 159 13.63 -26.46 -8.60
CA GLN A 159 12.17 -26.56 -8.46
C GLN A 159 11.63 -25.85 -7.21
N VAL A 160 12.46 -25.69 -6.18
CA VAL A 160 12.06 -25.18 -4.87
C VAL A 160 12.85 -23.94 -4.42
N ALA A 161 13.71 -23.39 -5.28
CA ALA A 161 14.62 -22.29 -4.91
C ALA A 161 13.86 -21.02 -4.47
N MET A 162 12.71 -20.71 -5.08
CA MET A 162 11.86 -19.58 -4.67
C MET A 162 11.17 -19.83 -3.32
N ASP A 163 10.69 -21.05 -3.10
CA ASP A 163 10.05 -21.42 -1.82
C ASP A 163 11.06 -21.40 -0.68
N ILE A 164 12.30 -21.84 -0.96
CA ILE A 164 13.41 -21.76 0.00
C ILE A 164 13.75 -20.31 0.33
N GLU A 165 13.84 -19.43 -0.66
CA GLU A 165 14.08 -18.01 -0.45
C GLU A 165 13.00 -17.39 0.44
N THR A 166 11.74 -17.66 0.14
CA THR A 166 10.61 -17.24 0.94
C THR A 166 10.71 -17.77 2.38
N THR A 167 11.08 -19.03 2.55
CA THR A 167 11.24 -19.65 3.87
C THR A 167 12.35 -18.98 4.69
N ILE A 168 13.50 -18.73 4.07
CA ILE A 168 14.63 -18.05 4.72
C ILE A 168 14.24 -16.63 5.14
N LEU A 169 13.55 -15.88 4.26
CA LEU A 169 13.08 -14.54 4.59
C LEU A 169 12.05 -14.54 5.71
N GLN A 170 11.15 -15.52 5.75
CA GLN A 170 10.21 -15.69 6.87
C GLN A 170 10.90 -16.02 8.19
N GLU A 171 11.93 -16.88 8.17
CA GLU A 171 12.72 -17.18 9.36
C GLU A 171 13.49 -15.94 9.86
N ARG A 172 14.11 -15.17 8.95
CA ARG A 172 14.76 -13.90 9.29
C ARG A 172 13.77 -12.92 9.92
N MET A 173 12.57 -12.74 9.31
CA MET A 173 11.53 -11.86 9.85
C MET A 173 11.09 -12.29 11.26
N ARG A 174 10.91 -13.59 11.49
CA ARG A 174 10.56 -14.11 12.82
C ARG A 174 11.65 -13.78 13.86
N ASN A 175 12.91 -13.95 13.48
CA ASN A 175 14.04 -13.63 14.35
C ASN A 175 14.09 -12.13 14.67
N GLU A 176 13.78 -11.27 13.68
CA GLU A 176 13.69 -9.83 13.91
C GLU A 176 12.55 -9.46 14.87
N TYR A 177 11.40 -10.08 14.77
CA TYR A 177 10.33 -9.89 15.76
C TYR A 177 10.80 -10.25 17.17
N ASP A 178 11.59 -11.31 17.32
CA ASP A 178 12.16 -11.69 18.63
C ASP A 178 13.14 -10.64 19.15
N LYS A 179 14.03 -10.12 18.30
CA LYS A 179 14.98 -9.05 18.65
C LYS A 179 14.25 -7.76 19.05
N ILE A 180 13.24 -7.34 18.27
CA ILE A 180 12.42 -6.16 18.55
C ILE A 180 11.74 -6.28 19.91
N ILE A 181 11.08 -7.41 20.17
CA ILE A 181 10.37 -7.66 21.43
C ILE A 181 11.35 -7.72 22.62
N ALA A 182 12.51 -8.36 22.43
CA ALA A 182 13.54 -8.45 23.45
C ALA A 182 14.12 -7.07 23.80
N SER A 183 14.40 -6.25 22.79
CA SER A 183 14.86 -4.86 22.96
C SER A 183 13.80 -4.01 23.68
N ALA A 184 12.54 -4.12 23.28
CA ALA A 184 11.46 -3.37 23.90
C ALA A 184 11.23 -3.75 25.36
N LYS A 185 11.40 -5.01 25.77
CA LYS A 185 11.35 -5.44 27.17
C LYS A 185 12.43 -4.80 28.04
N THR A 186 13.57 -4.46 27.44
CA THR A 186 14.67 -3.79 28.14
C THR A 186 14.44 -2.28 28.24
N ASN A 187 13.89 -1.68 27.19
CA ASN A 187 13.83 -0.23 27.03
C ASN A 187 12.50 0.37 27.51
N TYR A 188 11.43 -0.45 27.62
CA TYR A 188 10.07 -0.02 27.94
C TYR A 188 9.43 -0.96 28.97
N ASN A 189 8.38 -0.48 29.66
CA ASN A 189 7.51 -1.34 30.46
C ASN A 189 6.57 -2.14 29.55
N LEU A 190 7.12 -3.14 28.83
CA LEU A 190 6.37 -3.97 27.88
C LEU A 190 5.71 -5.14 28.59
N LYS A 191 4.38 -5.24 28.49
CA LYS A 191 3.57 -6.41 28.86
C LYS A 191 2.70 -6.80 27.67
N TYR A 192 2.61 -8.09 27.37
CA TYR A 192 1.72 -8.58 26.30
C TYR A 192 1.24 -10.01 26.57
N SER A 193 -0.01 -10.26 26.17
CA SER A 193 -0.63 -11.59 26.25
C SER A 193 -1.80 -11.67 25.28
N VAL A 194 -1.88 -12.76 24.51
CA VAL A 194 -2.98 -13.02 23.57
C VAL A 194 -4.34 -13.30 24.25
N THR A 195 -4.34 -13.41 25.57
CA THR A 195 -5.53 -13.72 26.39
C THR A 195 -5.93 -12.60 27.35
N SER A 196 -5.16 -11.52 27.43
CA SER A 196 -5.43 -10.38 28.32
C SER A 196 -6.07 -9.23 27.55
N ASP A 197 -6.84 -8.40 28.26
CA ASP A 197 -7.30 -7.10 27.75
C ASP A 197 -6.91 -6.00 28.75
N PRO A 198 -6.05 -5.03 28.38
CA PRO A 198 -5.39 -4.89 27.09
C PRO A 198 -4.44 -6.04 26.77
N CYS A 199 -4.31 -6.38 25.49
CA CYS A 199 -3.41 -7.45 25.05
C CYS A 199 -1.94 -7.01 24.95
N ILE A 200 -1.67 -5.71 24.82
CA ILE A 200 -0.34 -5.12 24.85
C ILE A 200 -0.37 -3.85 25.71
N THR A 201 0.69 -3.64 26.48
CA THR A 201 1.00 -2.38 27.18
C THR A 201 2.47 -2.04 26.90
N ILE A 202 2.74 -0.81 26.46
CA ILE A 202 4.08 -0.28 26.22
C ILE A 202 4.14 1.08 26.92
N ASP A 203 4.84 1.15 28.06
CA ASP A 203 4.81 2.29 28.97
C ASP A 203 3.35 2.69 29.33
N ASP A 204 2.87 3.83 28.83
CA ASP A 204 1.50 4.34 29.03
C ASP A 204 0.53 3.97 27.91
N LYS A 205 1.03 3.46 26.78
CA LYS A 205 0.19 3.01 25.64
C LYS A 205 -0.40 1.64 25.93
N THR A 206 -1.71 1.52 25.74
CA THR A 206 -2.43 0.23 25.77
C THR A 206 -3.08 -0.09 24.45
N VAL A 207 -3.10 -1.37 24.09
CA VAL A 207 -3.75 -1.89 22.88
C VAL A 207 -4.79 -2.93 23.30
N PRO A 208 -6.07 -2.74 22.98
CA PRO A 208 -7.12 -3.67 23.35
C PRO A 208 -7.03 -4.98 22.55
N LEU A 209 -7.47 -6.06 23.15
CA LEU A 209 -7.48 -7.39 22.51
C LEU A 209 -8.38 -7.42 21.25
N SER A 210 -9.41 -6.57 21.19
CA SER A 210 -10.29 -6.46 20.03
C SER A 210 -9.53 -6.09 18.76
N GLU A 211 -8.55 -5.17 18.80
CA GLU A 211 -7.76 -4.78 17.63
C GLU A 211 -7.00 -5.97 17.01
N PHE A 212 -6.40 -6.80 17.85
CA PHE A 212 -5.76 -8.02 17.38
C PHE A 212 -6.77 -9.02 16.82
N ASN A 213 -7.91 -9.20 17.50
CA ASN A 213 -8.93 -10.14 17.05
C ASN A 213 -9.52 -9.75 15.69
N ASP A 214 -9.78 -8.46 15.48
CA ASP A 214 -10.32 -7.95 14.21
C ASP A 214 -9.31 -8.18 13.07
N MET A 215 -8.05 -7.86 13.30
CA MET A 215 -6.98 -8.12 12.33
C MET A 215 -6.85 -9.62 12.01
N PHE A 216 -6.85 -10.47 13.05
CA PHE A 216 -6.75 -11.91 12.88
C PHE A 216 -7.94 -12.49 12.12
N ASN A 217 -9.16 -12.10 12.50
CA ASN A 217 -10.38 -12.58 11.85
C ASN A 217 -10.46 -12.18 10.38
N GLU A 218 -10.06 -10.96 10.05
CA GLU A 218 -10.01 -10.49 8.66
C GLU A 218 -8.98 -11.27 7.85
N SER A 219 -7.80 -11.53 8.40
CA SER A 219 -6.76 -12.35 7.75
C SER A 219 -7.22 -13.79 7.49
N ILE A 220 -7.92 -14.41 8.46
CA ILE A 220 -8.50 -15.74 8.30
C ILE A 220 -9.59 -15.76 7.23
N LYS A 221 -10.43 -14.74 7.18
CA LYS A 221 -11.49 -14.60 6.18
C LYS A 221 -10.90 -14.48 4.76
N GLN A 222 -9.83 -13.70 4.60
CA GLN A 222 -9.12 -13.56 3.32
C GLN A 222 -8.42 -14.84 2.88
N ALA A 223 -7.88 -15.62 3.82
CA ALA A 223 -7.21 -16.89 3.53
C ALA A 223 -8.18 -18.05 3.14
N GLY A 224 -9.49 -17.83 3.26
CA GLY A 224 -10.53 -18.81 2.91
C GLY A 224 -10.97 -19.72 4.06
N ALA A 225 -12.20 -20.25 3.96
CA ALA A 225 -12.97 -20.81 5.07
C ALA A 225 -12.42 -22.12 5.69
N ASN A 226 -11.43 -22.81 5.11
CA ASN A 226 -11.07 -24.19 5.45
C ASN A 226 -9.72 -24.37 6.17
N ILE A 227 -9.30 -23.43 7.02
CA ILE A 227 -8.09 -23.62 7.82
C ILE A 227 -8.42 -24.54 9.02
N PRO A 228 -7.74 -25.70 9.18
CA PRO A 228 -7.92 -26.59 10.33
C PRO A 228 -7.67 -25.88 11.67
N ALA A 229 -8.45 -26.25 12.72
CA ALA A 229 -8.39 -25.57 14.02
C ALA A 229 -6.96 -25.54 14.62
N ALA A 230 -6.20 -26.61 14.49
CA ALA A 230 -4.81 -26.68 14.98
C ALA A 230 -3.90 -25.66 14.28
N LEU A 231 -4.06 -25.49 12.96
CA LEU A 231 -3.32 -24.49 12.20
C LEU A 231 -3.75 -23.06 12.52
N ARG A 232 -5.04 -22.84 12.87
CA ARG A 232 -5.51 -21.53 13.33
C ARG A 232 -4.86 -21.11 14.64
N ILE A 233 -4.67 -22.04 15.59
CA ILE A 233 -4.01 -21.74 16.86
C ILE A 233 -2.56 -21.33 16.61
N GLN A 234 -1.83 -22.11 15.82
CA GLN A 234 -0.43 -21.82 15.49
C GLN A 234 -0.31 -20.49 14.71
N ALA A 235 -1.21 -20.25 13.76
CA ALA A 235 -1.27 -18.98 13.01
C ALA A 235 -1.54 -17.79 13.95
N ARG A 236 -2.46 -17.96 14.92
CA ARG A 236 -2.80 -16.93 15.89
C ARG A 236 -1.60 -16.49 16.71
N ASP A 237 -0.81 -17.42 17.23
CA ASP A 237 0.38 -17.11 18.03
C ASP A 237 1.45 -16.39 17.19
N GLY A 238 1.69 -16.86 15.96
CA GLY A 238 2.63 -16.21 15.04
C GLY A 238 2.19 -14.82 14.66
N MET A 239 0.91 -14.62 14.34
CA MET A 239 0.33 -13.33 14.00
C MET A 239 0.32 -12.38 15.20
N PHE A 240 0.06 -12.90 16.42
CA PHE A 240 0.12 -12.08 17.61
C PHE A 240 1.53 -11.55 17.90
N LYS A 241 2.56 -12.36 17.66
CA LYS A 241 3.95 -11.94 17.78
C LYS A 241 4.31 -10.82 16.78
N ALA A 242 3.89 -10.97 15.53
CA ALA A 242 4.04 -9.93 14.51
C ALA A 242 3.28 -8.65 14.87
N PHE A 243 2.07 -8.79 15.41
CA PHE A 243 1.26 -7.68 15.91
C PHE A 243 1.97 -6.92 17.05
N VAL A 244 2.51 -7.64 18.04
CA VAL A 244 3.30 -7.02 19.12
C VAL A 244 4.51 -6.26 18.57
N ALA A 245 5.28 -6.86 17.67
CA ALA A 245 6.43 -6.21 17.06
C ALA A 245 6.03 -4.93 16.28
N ARG A 246 4.92 -4.98 15.53
CA ARG A 246 4.35 -3.81 14.84
C ARG A 246 4.00 -2.69 15.82
N GLU A 247 3.31 -3.00 16.91
CA GLU A 247 2.91 -2.01 17.92
C GLU A 247 4.12 -1.36 18.59
N ILE A 248 5.19 -2.13 18.83
CA ILE A 248 6.48 -1.61 19.32
C ILE A 248 7.09 -0.66 18.29
N MET A 249 7.18 -1.07 17.03
CA MET A 249 7.76 -0.24 15.96
C MET A 249 6.97 1.05 15.77
N MET A 250 5.64 0.98 15.83
CA MET A 250 4.79 2.16 15.78
C MET A 250 5.03 3.10 16.97
N TYR A 251 5.18 2.55 18.17
CA TYR A 251 5.51 3.32 19.38
C TYR A 251 6.88 4.00 19.26
N GLU A 252 7.91 3.27 18.83
CA GLU A 252 9.25 3.81 18.62
C GLU A 252 9.30 4.86 17.52
N ALA A 253 8.63 4.64 16.40
CA ALA A 253 8.54 5.58 15.29
C ALA A 253 7.92 6.92 15.76
N LYS A 254 6.83 6.87 16.53
CA LYS A 254 6.20 8.07 17.12
C LYS A 254 7.17 8.78 18.10
N LYS A 255 7.81 8.02 18.98
CA LYS A 255 8.72 8.56 19.99
C LYS A 255 9.99 9.16 19.39
N SER A 256 10.50 8.63 18.29
CA SER A 256 11.68 9.14 17.56
C SER A 256 11.42 10.38 16.70
N GLY A 257 10.15 10.80 16.54
CA GLY A 257 9.76 11.87 15.62
C GLY A 257 9.72 11.44 14.14
N PHE A 258 9.77 10.13 13.83
CA PHE A 258 9.71 9.64 12.46
C PHE A 258 8.45 10.11 11.73
N TYR A 259 7.32 10.23 12.44
CA TYR A 259 6.05 10.71 11.90
C TYR A 259 6.10 12.18 11.43
N ASP A 260 7.07 12.96 11.87
CA ASP A 260 7.26 14.35 11.47
C ASP A 260 8.21 14.53 10.29
N THR A 261 8.80 13.44 9.80
CA THR A 261 9.69 13.47 8.64
C THR A 261 8.95 13.86 7.36
N PRO A 262 9.62 14.49 6.39
CA PRO A 262 9.01 14.81 5.09
C PRO A 262 8.42 13.59 4.38
N GLN A 263 9.08 12.44 4.50
CA GLN A 263 8.60 11.17 3.92
C GLN A 263 7.30 10.70 4.57
N ALA A 264 7.20 10.73 5.90
CA ALA A 264 5.99 10.36 6.62
C ALA A 264 4.82 11.28 6.24
N LYS A 265 5.04 12.58 6.16
CA LYS A 265 4.04 13.56 5.71
C LYS A 265 3.61 13.35 4.27
N ALA A 266 4.52 12.98 3.37
CA ALA A 266 4.18 12.66 1.99
C ALA A 266 3.27 11.43 1.90
N ILE A 267 3.52 10.40 2.70
CA ILE A 267 2.65 9.21 2.79
C ILE A 267 1.28 9.58 3.35
N GLU A 268 1.22 10.36 4.42
CA GLU A 268 -0.04 10.82 5.01
C GLU A 268 -0.88 11.63 4.01
N ASN A 269 -0.26 12.54 3.27
CA ASN A 269 -0.93 13.32 2.22
C ASN A 269 -1.47 12.43 1.10
N PHE A 270 -0.69 11.43 0.67
CA PHE A 270 -1.11 10.45 -0.34
C PHE A 270 -2.32 9.63 0.14
N LEU A 271 -2.26 9.11 1.36
CA LEU A 271 -3.35 8.34 1.98
C LEU A 271 -4.61 9.19 2.14
N THR A 272 -4.47 10.42 2.63
CA THR A 272 -5.57 11.36 2.82
C THR A 272 -6.28 11.62 1.49
N ARG A 273 -5.53 12.00 0.46
CA ARG A 273 -6.09 12.27 -0.86
C ARG A 273 -6.80 11.04 -1.43
N SER A 274 -6.16 9.87 -1.34
CA SER A 274 -6.71 8.62 -1.86
C SER A 274 -7.99 8.21 -1.12
N ALA A 275 -8.01 8.24 0.20
CA ALA A 275 -9.15 7.82 1.01
C ALA A 275 -10.34 8.78 0.87
N VAL A 276 -10.08 10.10 0.91
CA VAL A 276 -11.13 11.12 0.74
C VAL A 276 -11.75 11.04 -0.66
N THR A 277 -10.92 10.91 -1.69
CA THR A 277 -11.39 10.75 -3.08
C THR A 277 -12.21 9.46 -3.24
N ALA A 278 -11.74 8.34 -2.71
CA ALA A 278 -12.47 7.07 -2.78
C ALA A 278 -13.81 7.14 -2.04
N ASN A 279 -13.86 7.73 -0.85
CA ASN A 279 -15.10 7.93 -0.10
C ASN A 279 -16.09 8.81 -0.86
N TYR A 280 -15.61 9.91 -1.42
CA TYR A 280 -16.42 10.82 -2.25
C TYR A 280 -17.02 10.06 -3.44
N ILE A 281 -16.21 9.34 -4.22
CA ILE A 281 -16.67 8.55 -5.37
C ILE A 281 -17.69 7.49 -4.92
N ASN A 282 -17.43 6.79 -3.83
CA ASN A 282 -18.34 5.76 -3.32
C ASN A 282 -19.70 6.37 -2.92
N LYS A 283 -19.70 7.49 -2.18
CA LYS A 283 -20.93 8.10 -1.67
C LYS A 283 -21.72 8.89 -2.74
N THR A 284 -21.05 9.53 -3.70
CA THR A 284 -21.71 10.43 -4.67
C THR A 284 -21.91 9.79 -6.04
N ILE A 285 -21.10 8.82 -6.42
CA ILE A 285 -21.17 8.16 -7.73
C ILE A 285 -21.65 6.72 -7.57
N ARG A 286 -20.85 5.85 -6.94
CA ARG A 286 -21.10 4.42 -6.89
C ARG A 286 -22.43 4.07 -6.23
N SER A 287 -22.76 4.70 -5.10
CA SER A 287 -24.04 4.47 -4.40
C SER A 287 -25.28 4.87 -5.21
N THR A 288 -25.11 5.72 -6.24
CA THR A 288 -26.20 6.16 -7.12
C THR A 288 -26.40 5.28 -8.35
N ILE A 289 -25.58 4.26 -8.52
CA ILE A 289 -25.67 3.33 -9.65
C ILE A 289 -26.74 2.29 -9.34
N PRO A 290 -27.79 2.16 -10.17
CA PRO A 290 -28.80 1.15 -9.96
C PRO A 290 -28.21 -0.25 -10.17
N LYS A 291 -28.84 -1.24 -9.54
CA LYS A 291 -28.49 -2.64 -9.77
C LYS A 291 -28.52 -2.96 -11.27
N PRO A 292 -27.50 -3.67 -11.81
CA PRO A 292 -27.49 -4.05 -13.23
C PRO A 292 -28.71 -4.86 -13.63
N THR A 293 -29.21 -4.60 -14.83
CA THR A 293 -30.26 -5.39 -15.45
C THR A 293 -29.71 -6.71 -15.99
N GLU A 294 -30.58 -7.69 -16.24
CA GLU A 294 -30.17 -8.96 -16.89
C GLU A 294 -29.55 -8.74 -18.27
N GLU A 295 -30.07 -7.77 -19.04
CA GLU A 295 -29.52 -7.42 -20.35
C GLU A 295 -28.09 -6.89 -20.23
N GLU A 296 -27.81 -6.02 -19.25
CA GLU A 296 -26.47 -5.50 -18.99
C GLU A 296 -25.50 -6.59 -18.52
N ILE A 297 -25.98 -7.54 -17.72
CA ILE A 297 -25.18 -8.69 -17.26
C ILE A 297 -24.86 -9.60 -18.44
N ASN A 298 -25.83 -9.88 -19.31
CA ASN A 298 -25.61 -10.70 -20.50
C ASN A 298 -24.62 -10.05 -21.46
N LEU A 299 -24.74 -8.74 -21.70
CA LEU A 299 -23.78 -8.00 -22.52
C LEU A 299 -22.36 -8.05 -21.94
N ALA A 300 -22.23 -7.88 -20.62
CA ALA A 300 -20.94 -8.00 -19.93
C ALA A 300 -20.36 -9.42 -20.06
N TYR A 301 -21.21 -10.44 -19.99
CA TYR A 301 -20.79 -11.83 -20.19
C TYR A 301 -20.29 -12.07 -21.62
N GLU A 302 -21.00 -11.60 -22.63
CA GLU A 302 -20.57 -11.72 -24.04
C GLU A 302 -19.21 -11.04 -24.27
N GLN A 303 -19.01 -9.88 -23.67
CA GLN A 303 -17.81 -9.07 -23.84
C GLN A 303 -16.60 -9.60 -23.05
N TYR A 304 -16.82 -10.05 -21.83
CA TYR A 304 -15.76 -10.33 -20.87
C TYR A 304 -15.70 -11.77 -20.38
N GLY A 305 -16.75 -12.57 -20.56
CA GLY A 305 -16.88 -13.91 -19.99
C GLY A 305 -15.70 -14.81 -20.30
N LYS A 306 -15.29 -14.87 -21.56
CA LYS A 306 -14.12 -15.66 -22.00
C LYS A 306 -12.80 -15.06 -21.57
N MET A 307 -12.67 -13.73 -21.60
CA MET A 307 -11.43 -13.02 -21.24
C MET A 307 -11.04 -13.25 -19.79
N TYR A 308 -12.02 -13.25 -18.89
CA TYR A 308 -11.81 -13.44 -17.45
C TYR A 308 -12.15 -14.84 -16.96
N ASN A 309 -12.35 -15.80 -17.89
CA ASN A 309 -12.65 -17.20 -17.56
C ASN A 309 -13.86 -17.35 -16.61
N ILE A 310 -14.88 -16.50 -16.80
CA ILE A 310 -16.09 -16.45 -15.97
C ILE A 310 -16.85 -17.79 -16.02
N ASP A 311 -16.78 -18.48 -17.16
CA ASP A 311 -17.40 -19.80 -17.38
C ASP A 311 -16.89 -20.88 -16.41
N SER A 312 -15.71 -20.71 -15.84
CA SER A 312 -15.15 -21.66 -14.86
C SER A 312 -15.66 -21.46 -13.43
N LEU A 313 -16.38 -20.37 -13.18
CA LEU A 313 -16.90 -20.04 -11.86
C LEU A 313 -18.27 -20.71 -11.61
N PRO A 314 -18.63 -21.02 -10.36
CA PRO A 314 -20.00 -21.33 -10.00
C PRO A 314 -20.94 -20.20 -10.43
N TYR A 315 -22.16 -20.53 -10.85
CA TYR A 315 -23.12 -19.57 -11.41
C TYR A 315 -23.32 -18.30 -10.55
N ALA A 316 -23.46 -18.46 -9.23
CA ALA A 316 -23.65 -17.33 -8.32
C ALA A 316 -22.41 -16.40 -8.26
N ASP A 317 -21.21 -16.96 -8.33
CA ASP A 317 -19.96 -16.20 -8.33
C ASP A 317 -19.76 -15.51 -9.68
N ALA A 318 -20.08 -16.19 -10.78
CA ALA A 318 -20.07 -15.63 -12.12
C ALA A 318 -21.02 -14.43 -12.23
N GLN A 319 -22.25 -14.57 -11.75
CA GLN A 319 -23.23 -13.48 -11.75
C GLN A 319 -22.75 -12.28 -10.92
N LYS A 320 -22.23 -12.52 -9.71
CA LYS A 320 -21.71 -11.47 -8.84
C LYS A 320 -20.50 -10.75 -9.46
N ALA A 321 -19.62 -11.48 -10.14
CA ALA A 321 -18.48 -10.89 -10.84
C ALA A 321 -18.94 -9.97 -11.98
N LEU A 322 -19.92 -10.40 -12.79
CA LEU A 322 -20.48 -9.61 -13.87
C LEU A 322 -21.24 -8.37 -13.34
N GLU A 323 -22.06 -8.52 -12.30
CA GLU A 323 -22.72 -7.38 -11.63
C GLU A 323 -21.68 -6.34 -11.19
N THR A 324 -20.58 -6.80 -10.59
CA THR A 324 -19.49 -5.92 -10.16
C THR A 324 -18.84 -5.20 -11.35
N MET A 325 -18.56 -5.92 -12.45
CA MET A 325 -17.97 -5.32 -13.66
C MET A 325 -18.87 -4.24 -14.27
N VAL A 326 -20.18 -4.48 -14.34
CA VAL A 326 -21.14 -3.48 -14.85
C VAL A 326 -21.17 -2.24 -13.95
N ILE A 327 -21.20 -2.43 -12.63
CA ILE A 327 -21.18 -1.32 -11.67
C ILE A 327 -19.88 -0.52 -11.80
N GLU A 328 -18.74 -1.18 -11.90
CA GLU A 328 -17.44 -0.50 -12.08
C GLU A 328 -17.39 0.27 -13.41
N ALA A 329 -17.87 -0.30 -14.50
CA ALA A 329 -17.93 0.39 -15.80
C ALA A 329 -18.80 1.65 -15.73
N LYS A 330 -19.99 1.58 -15.11
CA LYS A 330 -20.88 2.73 -14.89
C LYS A 330 -20.24 3.76 -13.94
N THR A 331 -19.57 3.30 -12.90
CA THR A 331 -18.83 4.18 -11.97
C THR A 331 -17.75 4.95 -12.72
N GLN A 332 -16.96 4.26 -13.53
CA GLN A 332 -15.91 4.86 -14.33
C GLN A 332 -16.46 5.87 -15.34
N GLN A 333 -17.58 5.58 -15.99
CA GLN A 333 -18.24 6.52 -16.90
C GLN A 333 -18.66 7.80 -16.19
N LYS A 334 -19.33 7.70 -15.03
CA LYS A 334 -19.73 8.88 -14.23
C LYS A 334 -18.53 9.64 -13.68
N TYR A 335 -17.48 8.92 -13.29
CA TYR A 335 -16.22 9.53 -12.86
C TYR A 335 -15.59 10.36 -13.98
N GLN A 336 -15.56 9.86 -15.21
CA GLN A 336 -15.02 10.61 -16.36
C GLN A 336 -15.85 11.86 -16.66
N ILE A 337 -17.16 11.83 -16.48
CA ILE A 337 -18.03 13.01 -16.59
C ILE A 337 -17.66 14.03 -15.52
N LEU A 338 -17.51 13.61 -14.25
CA LEU A 338 -17.09 14.48 -13.15
C LEU A 338 -15.71 15.12 -13.44
N VAL A 339 -14.73 14.33 -13.83
CA VAL A 339 -13.39 14.83 -14.15
C VAL A 339 -13.41 15.83 -15.30
N THR A 340 -14.20 15.55 -16.32
CA THR A 340 -14.40 16.48 -17.46
C THR A 340 -14.97 17.82 -17.00
N ASP A 341 -16.01 17.78 -16.16
CA ASP A 341 -16.63 18.97 -15.57
C ASP A 341 -15.63 19.79 -14.73
N LEU A 342 -14.84 19.10 -13.89
CA LEU A 342 -13.81 19.74 -13.08
C LEU A 342 -12.72 20.38 -13.94
N ARG A 343 -12.29 19.71 -15.00
CA ARG A 343 -11.31 20.26 -15.95
C ARG A 343 -11.82 21.53 -16.68
N TYR A 344 -13.13 21.69 -16.86
CA TYR A 344 -13.69 22.92 -17.39
C TYR A 344 -13.71 24.07 -16.38
N ARG A 345 -13.78 23.76 -15.08
CA ARG A 345 -13.82 24.77 -14.00
C ARG A 345 -12.44 25.29 -13.63
N TYR A 346 -11.39 24.51 -13.88
CA TYR A 346 -10.02 24.84 -13.49
C TYR A 346 -9.11 24.97 -14.71
N SER A 347 -8.22 25.97 -14.67
CA SER A 347 -7.11 26.08 -15.62
C SER A 347 -5.91 25.28 -15.09
N ILE A 348 -5.37 24.39 -15.92
CA ILE A 348 -4.30 23.47 -15.55
C ILE A 348 -3.05 23.77 -16.36
N GLU A 349 -2.00 24.21 -15.69
CA GLU A 349 -0.67 24.43 -16.27
C GLU A 349 0.24 23.26 -15.90
N LYS A 350 1.09 22.84 -16.84
CA LYS A 350 2.03 21.71 -16.68
C LYS A 350 3.42 22.13 -17.12
N ASN A 351 4.43 21.78 -16.32
CA ASN A 351 5.85 21.96 -16.61
C ASN A 351 6.59 20.63 -16.35
N LEU A 352 6.30 19.61 -17.17
CA LEU A 352 6.78 18.24 -16.95
C LEU A 352 8.27 18.08 -17.21
N ASP A 353 8.90 19.00 -17.95
CA ASP A 353 10.33 18.99 -18.25
C ASP A 353 11.20 19.00 -16.98
N LEU A 354 10.64 19.53 -15.88
CA LEU A 354 11.33 19.52 -14.58
C LEU A 354 11.43 18.12 -13.94
N LEU A 355 10.65 17.15 -14.40
CA LEU A 355 10.69 15.77 -13.90
C LEU A 355 11.54 14.86 -14.79
N LEU A 356 11.74 15.22 -16.06
CA LEU A 356 12.51 14.39 -16.98
C LEU A 356 13.98 14.38 -16.56
N LYS A 357 14.53 13.21 -16.32
CA LYS A 357 15.97 13.01 -16.22
C LYS A 357 16.57 13.13 -17.65
N LYS A 358 17.21 14.24 -17.93
CA LYS A 358 18.01 14.43 -19.15
C LYS A 358 19.32 13.65 -19.07
#